data_02ec7bd43ec5bd7bdffd440989f7b4ed
#
_entry.id   02ec7bd43ec5bd7bdffd440989f7b4ed
#
_cell.length_a   1.000
_cell.length_b   1.000
_cell.length_c   1.000
_cell.angle_alpha   90.00
_cell.angle_beta   90.00
_cell.angle_gamma   90.00
#
_symmetry.space_group_name_H-M   'P 1'
#
loop_
_entity.id
_entity.type
_entity.pdbx_description
1 polymer ?
#
loop_
_entity_poly.entity_id
_entity_poly.type
_entity_poly.pdbx_seq_one_letter_code
_entity_poly.pdbx_strand_id
1 'polypeptide(L)'
;MIIEVDSRDPLPPYEQIRRQILALVVSGELAPGARLPTIRQLSGDLNVAPNTVARAFRELESVGVLSSRRRHGTSVTDDAREHARATLSGTAPPPAADPAPPTRPPDLEEPARAFAAHARGLGHGLDEALEAVRRNW
;
A
#
# COMPACT_ATOMS: atom_id res chain seq x y z
N MET A 1 22.23 5.40 5.68
CA MET A 1 21.26 5.20 4.59
C MET A 1 21.03 6.55 3.92
N ILE A 2 21.34 6.64 2.65
CA ILE A 2 21.12 7.85 1.86
C ILE A 2 20.05 7.52 0.83
N ILE A 3 18.90 8.16 0.96
CA ILE A 3 17.79 8.07 0.01
C ILE A 3 17.54 9.48 -0.51
N GLU A 4 17.40 9.62 -1.81
CA GLU A 4 17.11 10.89 -2.46
C GLU A 4 15.91 10.71 -3.40
N VAL A 5 15.08 11.72 -3.46
CA VAL A 5 13.94 11.76 -4.38
C VAL A 5 14.15 12.92 -5.35
N ASP A 6 14.19 12.61 -6.64
CA ASP A 6 14.27 13.59 -7.71
C ASP A 6 12.86 13.82 -8.30
N SER A 7 12.38 15.06 -8.18
CA SER A 7 11.10 15.45 -8.74
C SER A 7 11.08 15.49 -10.27
N ARG A 8 12.25 15.47 -10.91
CA ARG A 8 12.42 15.46 -12.38
C ARG A 8 12.43 14.05 -12.96
N ASP A 9 12.62 13.03 -12.12
CA ASP A 9 12.60 11.65 -12.57
C ASP A 9 11.19 11.27 -13.03
N PRO A 10 11.01 10.57 -14.15
CA PRO A 10 9.72 10.05 -14.59
C PRO A 10 9.11 9.05 -13.61
N LEU A 11 9.91 8.42 -12.74
CA LEU A 11 9.42 7.52 -11.71
C LEU A 11 8.71 8.29 -10.58
N PRO A 12 7.55 7.80 -10.13
CA PRO A 12 6.88 8.39 -8.96
C PRO A 12 7.79 8.39 -7.72
N PRO A 13 7.69 9.37 -6.83
CA PRO A 13 8.51 9.44 -5.61
C PRO A 13 8.50 8.16 -4.77
N TYR A 14 7.34 7.53 -4.58
CA TYR A 14 7.24 6.28 -3.80
C TYR A 14 8.07 5.14 -4.43
N GLU A 15 8.10 5.07 -5.75
CA GLU A 15 8.85 4.06 -6.48
C GLU A 15 10.35 4.29 -6.38
N GLN A 16 10.79 5.55 -6.40
CA GLN A 16 12.18 5.92 -6.17
C GLN A 16 12.65 5.49 -4.77
N ILE A 17 11.83 5.73 -3.76
CA ILE A 17 12.10 5.32 -2.37
C ILE A 17 12.17 3.78 -2.29
N ARG A 18 11.19 3.10 -2.85
CA ARG A 18 11.13 1.64 -2.84
C ARG A 18 12.37 1.00 -3.47
N ARG A 19 12.74 1.43 -4.66
CA ARG A 19 13.93 0.90 -5.38
C ARG A 19 15.23 1.16 -4.64
N GLN A 20 15.38 2.32 -4.06
CA GLN A 20 16.59 2.66 -3.30
C GLN A 20 16.71 1.81 -2.04
N ILE A 21 15.62 1.58 -1.32
CA ILE A 21 15.63 0.68 -0.15
C ILE A 21 15.97 -0.75 -0.59
N LEU A 22 15.38 -1.25 -1.67
CA LEU A 22 15.72 -2.58 -2.21
C LEU A 22 17.20 -2.69 -2.56
N ALA A 23 17.77 -1.69 -3.20
CA ALA A 23 19.19 -1.66 -3.54
C ALA A 23 20.07 -1.66 -2.29
N LEU A 24 19.72 -0.90 -1.26
CA LEU A 24 20.44 -0.86 0.01
C LEU A 24 20.40 -2.21 0.75
N VAL A 25 19.28 -2.90 0.70
CA VAL A 25 19.12 -4.24 1.27
C VAL A 25 19.99 -5.26 0.51
N VAL A 26 19.98 -5.23 -0.81
CA VAL A 26 20.78 -6.13 -1.65
C VAL A 26 22.27 -5.88 -1.48
N SER A 27 22.70 -4.63 -1.40
CA SER A 27 24.10 -4.27 -1.19
C SER A 27 24.62 -4.61 0.20
N GLY A 28 23.74 -4.81 1.17
CA GLY A 28 24.07 -5.10 2.55
C GLY A 28 24.25 -3.85 3.43
N GLU A 29 24.02 -2.65 2.91
CA GLU A 29 24.02 -1.42 3.71
C GLU A 29 22.88 -1.41 4.73
N LEU A 30 21.74 -1.98 4.37
CA LEU A 30 20.65 -2.29 5.28
C LEU A 30 20.71 -3.79 5.65
N ALA A 31 21.31 -4.07 6.79
CA ALA A 31 21.42 -5.43 7.31
C ALA A 31 20.08 -5.96 7.82
N PRO A 32 19.88 -7.30 7.87
CA PRO A 32 18.72 -7.88 8.55
C PRO A 32 18.58 -7.35 9.97
N GLY A 33 17.37 -6.96 10.34
CA GLY A 33 17.10 -6.36 11.65
C GLY A 33 17.42 -4.86 11.76
N ALA A 34 17.99 -4.24 10.73
CA ALA A 34 18.24 -2.81 10.73
C ALA A 34 16.93 -2.02 10.83
N ARG A 35 16.93 -0.98 11.65
CA ARG A 35 15.78 -0.09 11.78
C ARG A 35 15.80 1.00 10.71
N LEU A 36 14.63 1.26 10.14
CA LEU A 36 14.41 2.38 9.24
C LEU A 36 13.92 3.61 10.01
N PRO A 37 14.17 4.82 9.50
CA PRO A 37 13.55 6.00 10.07
C PRO A 37 12.03 5.90 10.00
N THR A 38 11.33 6.64 10.85
CA THR A 38 9.87 6.69 10.81
C THR A 38 9.40 7.33 9.51
N ILE A 39 8.17 7.03 9.12
CA ILE A 39 7.55 7.65 7.95
C ILE A 39 7.63 9.17 8.03
N ARG A 40 7.38 9.74 9.21
CA ARG A 40 7.45 11.18 9.45
C ARG A 40 8.86 11.74 9.28
N GLN A 41 9.86 11.07 9.84
CA GLN A 41 11.25 11.48 9.70
C GLN A 41 11.70 11.43 8.24
N LEU A 42 11.45 10.34 7.57
CA LEU A 42 11.86 10.17 6.18
C LEU A 42 11.11 11.13 5.24
N SER A 43 9.83 11.36 5.46
CA SER A 43 9.07 12.34 4.67
C SER A 43 9.61 13.77 4.84
N GLY A 44 10.01 14.13 6.04
CA GLY A 44 10.66 15.40 6.30
C GLY A 44 12.03 15.52 5.64
N ASP A 45 12.85 14.50 5.74
CA ASP A 45 14.20 14.47 5.15
C ASP A 45 14.17 14.51 3.61
N LEU A 46 13.20 13.85 3.01
CA LEU A 46 13.04 13.80 1.55
C LEU A 46 12.15 14.91 0.99
N ASN A 47 11.51 15.67 1.85
CA ASN A 47 10.55 16.72 1.47
C ASN A 47 9.42 16.18 0.58
N VAL A 48 8.85 15.05 0.97
CA VAL A 48 7.73 14.40 0.30
C VAL A 48 6.55 14.21 1.27
N ALA A 49 5.37 13.97 0.75
CA ALA A 49 4.21 13.70 1.59
C ALA A 49 4.39 12.41 2.42
N PRO A 50 3.92 12.37 3.67
CA PRO A 50 4.01 11.16 4.50
C PRO A 50 3.37 9.92 3.84
N ASN A 51 2.28 10.09 3.11
CA ASN A 51 1.61 9.02 2.37
C ASN A 51 2.49 8.39 1.28
N THR A 52 3.38 9.18 0.68
CA THR A 52 4.36 8.70 -0.31
C THR A 52 5.32 7.70 0.32
N VAL A 53 5.87 8.04 1.48
CA VAL A 53 6.76 7.14 2.24
C VAL A 53 5.98 5.92 2.74
N ALA A 54 4.79 6.13 3.27
CA ALA A 54 3.93 5.04 3.76
C ALA A 54 3.61 4.03 2.66
N ARG A 55 3.34 4.48 1.45
CA ARG A 55 3.11 3.62 0.29
C ARG A 55 4.33 2.77 -0.04
N ALA A 56 5.50 3.39 -0.11
CA ALA A 56 6.74 2.67 -0.37
C ALA A 56 7.00 1.58 0.69
N PHE A 57 6.79 1.90 1.95
CA PHE A 57 6.96 0.95 3.05
C PHE A 57 5.96 -0.20 2.99
N ARG A 58 4.69 0.07 2.69
CA ARG A 58 3.66 -0.97 2.54
C ARG A 58 3.98 -1.94 1.40
N GLU A 59 4.45 -1.43 0.27
CA GLU A 59 4.87 -2.29 -0.83
C GLU A 59 6.07 -3.18 -0.45
N LEU A 60 7.04 -2.63 0.28
CA LEU A 60 8.18 -3.39 0.79
C LEU A 60 7.78 -4.42 1.85
N GLU A 61 6.80 -4.12 2.68
CA GLU A 61 6.23 -5.08 3.62
C GLU A 61 5.50 -6.22 2.90
N SER A 62 4.76 -5.90 1.84
CA SER A 62 4.01 -6.90 1.07
C SER A 62 4.90 -7.92 0.37
N VAL A 63 6.11 -7.53 0.00
CA VAL A 63 7.11 -8.45 -0.60
C VAL A 63 8.05 -9.08 0.44
N GLY A 64 7.86 -8.81 1.71
CA GLY A 64 8.61 -9.43 2.81
C GLY A 64 9.98 -8.80 3.10
N VAL A 65 10.28 -7.63 2.56
CA VAL A 65 11.54 -6.92 2.80
C VAL A 65 11.54 -6.16 4.11
N LEU A 66 10.43 -5.55 4.46
CA LEU A 66 10.23 -4.80 5.70
C LEU A 66 9.19 -5.44 6.60
N SER A 67 9.31 -5.17 7.89
CA SER A 67 8.32 -5.55 8.90
C SER A 67 8.08 -4.39 9.84
N SER A 68 6.84 -3.98 10.00
CA SER A 68 6.42 -2.96 10.95
C SER A 68 5.83 -3.60 12.19
N ARG A 69 6.30 -3.17 13.35
CA ARG A 69 5.74 -3.54 14.65
C ARG A 69 5.32 -2.29 15.41
N ARG A 70 4.14 -2.34 16.00
CA ARG A 70 3.45 -1.19 16.60
C ARG A 70 4.29 -0.38 17.61
N ARG A 71 5.25 -0.99 18.31
CA ARG A 71 6.11 -0.32 19.31
C ARG A 71 7.58 -0.26 18.91
N HIS A 72 7.96 -0.95 17.86
CA HIS A 72 9.36 -1.10 17.45
C HIS A 72 9.68 -0.41 16.12
N GLY A 73 8.69 0.19 15.47
CA GLY A 73 8.85 0.83 14.17
C GLY A 73 9.04 -0.19 13.03
N THR A 74 9.61 0.27 11.95
CA THR A 74 9.86 -0.52 10.75
C THR A 74 11.31 -0.99 10.72
N SER A 75 11.52 -2.27 10.47
CA SER A 75 12.84 -2.89 10.38
C SER A 75 12.94 -3.81 9.17
N VAL A 76 14.18 -4.09 8.77
CA VAL A 76 14.49 -5.04 7.69
C VAL A 76 14.28 -6.46 8.21
N THR A 77 13.60 -7.30 7.43
CA THR A 77 13.38 -8.71 7.78
C THR A 77 14.65 -9.54 7.63
N ASP A 78 14.69 -10.71 8.26
CA ASP A 78 15.84 -11.61 8.17
C ASP A 78 16.07 -12.12 6.74
N ASP A 79 15.00 -12.34 5.99
CA ASP A 79 15.02 -12.83 4.60
C ASP A 79 14.96 -11.69 3.57
N ALA A 80 15.10 -10.44 4.02
CA ALA A 80 14.93 -9.24 3.19
C ALA A 80 15.79 -9.25 1.94
N ARG A 81 17.03 -9.71 2.04
CA ARG A 81 17.97 -9.74 0.91
C ARG A 81 17.51 -10.67 -0.21
N GLU A 82 16.98 -11.82 0.15
CA GLU A 82 16.41 -12.78 -0.81
C GLU A 82 15.17 -12.20 -1.48
N HIS A 83 14.24 -11.66 -0.70
CA HIS A 83 13.04 -11.01 -1.20
C HIS A 83 13.35 -9.79 -2.08
N ALA A 84 14.34 -8.99 -1.69
CA ALA A 84 14.75 -7.83 -2.46
C ALA A 84 15.34 -8.23 -3.82
N ARG A 85 16.17 -9.25 -3.86
CA ARG A 85 16.73 -9.80 -5.11
C ARG A 85 15.62 -10.32 -6.02
N ALA A 86 14.69 -11.09 -5.49
CA ALA A 86 13.55 -11.62 -6.24
C ALA A 86 12.68 -10.49 -6.81
N THR A 87 12.44 -9.45 -6.03
CA THR A 87 11.66 -8.29 -6.46
C THR A 87 12.34 -7.52 -7.58
N LEU A 88 13.66 -7.29 -7.47
CA LEU A 88 14.43 -6.60 -8.51
C LEU A 88 14.58 -7.44 -9.78
N SER A 89 14.62 -8.75 -9.65
CA SER A 89 14.71 -9.67 -10.80
C SER A 89 13.36 -9.93 -11.48
N GLY A 90 12.26 -9.38 -10.96
CA GLY A 90 10.92 -9.59 -11.49
C GLY A 90 10.36 -11.00 -11.29
N THR A 91 11.02 -11.82 -10.48
CA THR A 91 10.56 -13.18 -10.14
C THR A 91 9.63 -13.23 -8.94
N ALA A 92 9.60 -12.16 -8.13
CA ALA A 92 8.61 -12.04 -7.06
C ALA A 92 7.23 -11.74 -7.66
N PRO A 93 6.15 -12.29 -7.10
CA PRO A 93 4.83 -11.82 -7.47
C PRO A 93 4.76 -10.31 -7.25
N PRO A 94 4.09 -9.57 -8.14
CA PRO A 94 3.91 -8.15 -7.91
C PRO A 94 3.29 -7.95 -6.53
N PRO A 95 3.77 -6.96 -5.75
CA PRO A 95 3.10 -6.63 -4.50
C PRO A 95 1.61 -6.52 -4.82
N ALA A 96 0.79 -7.13 -3.98
CA ALA A 96 -0.65 -7.00 -4.12
C ALA A 96 -0.91 -5.50 -4.33
N ALA A 97 -1.36 -5.17 -5.53
CA ALA A 97 -1.62 -3.77 -5.86
C ALA A 97 -2.47 -3.24 -4.72
N ASP A 98 -1.94 -2.27 -3.99
CA ASP A 98 -2.79 -1.48 -3.11
C ASP A 98 -4.03 -1.19 -3.95
N PRO A 99 -5.23 -1.55 -3.50
CA PRO A 99 -6.38 -1.11 -4.21
C PRO A 99 -6.17 0.39 -4.40
N ALA A 100 -5.96 0.80 -5.64
CA ALA A 100 -5.80 2.21 -5.95
C ALA A 100 -6.86 2.92 -5.13
N PRO A 101 -6.52 3.94 -4.32
CA PRO A 101 -7.54 4.62 -3.55
C PRO A 101 -8.66 4.90 -4.55
N PRO A 102 -9.86 4.44 -4.28
CA PRO A 102 -10.90 4.54 -5.27
C PRO A 102 -10.97 6.00 -5.65
N THR A 103 -10.39 6.33 -6.79
CA THR A 103 -10.56 7.65 -7.41
C THR A 103 -12.01 7.88 -7.77
N ARG A 104 -12.79 6.83 -7.61
CA ARG A 104 -14.22 6.77 -7.74
C ARG A 104 -14.76 6.09 -6.48
N PRO A 105 -15.81 6.62 -5.84
CA PRO A 105 -16.47 5.90 -4.77
C PRO A 105 -16.81 4.50 -5.26
N PRO A 106 -16.70 3.48 -4.41
CA PRO A 106 -16.98 2.11 -4.79
C PRO A 106 -18.29 2.08 -5.55
N ASP A 107 -18.27 1.42 -6.69
CA ASP A 107 -19.42 1.37 -7.56
C ASP A 107 -20.59 0.82 -6.76
N LEU A 108 -21.61 1.64 -6.56
CA LEU A 108 -22.81 1.26 -5.83
C LEU A 108 -23.71 0.29 -6.63
N GLU A 109 -23.36 0.03 -7.89
CA GLU A 109 -24.17 -0.84 -8.75
C GLU A 109 -24.22 -2.28 -8.24
N GLU A 110 -23.10 -2.83 -7.81
CA GLU A 110 -23.06 -4.22 -7.36
C GLU A 110 -23.79 -4.45 -6.03
N PRO A 111 -23.53 -3.69 -4.95
CA PRO A 111 -24.33 -3.79 -3.74
C PRO A 111 -25.80 -3.40 -3.96
N ALA A 112 -26.08 -2.46 -4.85
CA ALA A 112 -27.45 -2.10 -5.21
C ALA A 112 -28.19 -3.24 -5.93
N ARG A 113 -27.53 -3.97 -6.82
CA ARG A 113 -28.07 -5.18 -7.48
C ARG A 113 -28.34 -6.29 -6.48
N ALA A 114 -27.42 -6.54 -5.55
CA ALA A 114 -27.59 -7.54 -4.50
C ALA A 114 -28.78 -7.19 -3.59
N PHE A 115 -28.90 -5.93 -3.18
CA PHE A 115 -30.02 -5.44 -2.41
C PHE A 115 -31.36 -5.53 -3.17
N ALA A 116 -31.38 -5.15 -4.44
CA ALA A 116 -32.56 -5.24 -5.29
C ALA A 116 -33.02 -6.70 -5.49
N ALA A 117 -32.10 -7.62 -5.71
CA ALA A 117 -32.39 -9.04 -5.82
C ALA A 117 -32.95 -9.61 -4.52
N HIS A 118 -32.39 -9.20 -3.39
CA HIS A 118 -32.86 -9.62 -2.07
C HIS A 118 -34.26 -9.07 -1.76
N ALA A 119 -34.52 -7.81 -2.04
CA ALA A 119 -35.82 -7.19 -1.86
C ALA A 119 -36.91 -7.85 -2.71
N ARG A 120 -36.60 -8.19 -3.96
CA ARG A 120 -37.49 -8.93 -4.84
C ARG A 120 -37.79 -10.35 -4.32
N GLY A 121 -36.77 -11.02 -3.80
CA GLY A 121 -36.92 -12.34 -3.19
C GLY A 121 -37.86 -12.35 -1.97
N LEU A 122 -37.93 -11.22 -1.26
CA LEU A 122 -38.82 -11.01 -0.12
C LEU A 122 -40.21 -10.47 -0.55
N GLY A 123 -40.43 -10.22 -1.84
CA GLY A 123 -41.72 -9.74 -2.38
C GLY A 123 -41.95 -8.23 -2.22
N HIS A 124 -40.89 -7.48 -1.92
CA HIS A 124 -41.00 -6.02 -1.80
C HIS A 124 -40.80 -5.32 -3.15
N GLY A 125 -41.56 -4.26 -3.37
CA GLY A 125 -41.48 -3.43 -4.56
C GLY A 125 -40.29 -2.43 -4.46
N LEU A 126 -40.01 -1.79 -5.60
CA LEU A 126 -38.93 -0.79 -5.67
C LEU A 126 -39.11 0.37 -4.68
N ASP A 127 -40.35 0.82 -4.53
CA ASP A 127 -40.69 1.96 -3.65
C ASP A 127 -40.42 1.63 -2.17
N GLU A 128 -40.78 0.43 -1.75
CA GLU A 128 -40.50 -0.06 -0.38
C GLU A 128 -39.00 -0.22 -0.13
N ALA A 129 -38.25 -0.71 -1.11
CA ALA A 129 -36.81 -0.84 -1.02
C ALA A 129 -36.11 0.53 -0.92
N LEU A 130 -36.55 1.51 -1.69
CA LEU A 130 -36.04 2.88 -1.63
C LEU A 130 -36.37 3.55 -0.28
N GLU A 131 -37.54 3.31 0.27
CA GLU A 131 -37.92 3.84 1.58
C GLU A 131 -37.09 3.23 2.71
N ALA A 132 -36.77 1.95 2.63
CA ALA A 132 -35.87 1.29 3.56
C ALA A 132 -34.44 1.90 3.54
N VAL A 133 -33.93 2.21 2.37
CA VAL A 133 -32.63 2.89 2.21
C VAL A 133 -32.68 4.31 2.80
N ARG A 134 -33.74 5.07 2.52
CA ARG A 134 -33.89 6.42 3.06
C ARG A 134 -33.95 6.47 4.58
N ARG A 135 -34.57 5.47 5.20
CA ARG A 135 -34.65 5.39 6.68
C ARG A 135 -33.29 5.07 7.33
N ASN A 136 -32.40 4.41 6.61
CA ASN A 136 -31.09 3.99 7.12
C ASN A 136 -29.93 4.90 6.61
N TRP A 137 -30.28 5.91 5.83
CA TRP A 137 -29.31 6.91 5.36
C TRP A 137 -29.06 7.95 6.46
#